data_ae339d38690c63f3db981eb77847879a
#
_entry.id   ae339d38690c63f3db981eb77847879a
#
_cell.length_a   1.000
_cell.length_b   1.000
_cell.length_c   1.000
_cell.angle_alpha   90.00
_cell.angle_beta   90.00
_cell.angle_gamma   90.00
#
_symmetry.space_group_name_H-M   'P 1'
#
loop_
_entity.id
_entity.type
_entity.pdbx_description
1 polymer ?
#
loop_
_entity_poly.entity_id
_entity_poly.type
_entity_poly.pdbx_seq_one_letter_code
_entity_poly.pdbx_strand_id
1 'polypeptide(L)'
;DDFELTNTSFETKTGTEIFLQFQNKQENSLAAFCRLRLPRWNEIKGFEEHDNLAVLPGKALIRELHTYGRMAKIGAQGEQSQHMGFGRRLIAEAERIAQEKGYTGIAIIAGVGVREYYKKLGYVLDRTYMVKTF
;
A
#
# COMPACT_ATOMS: atom_id res chain seq x y z
N ASP A 1 -8.50 -16.87 9.02
CA ASP A 1 -8.28 -16.64 10.29
C ASP A 1 -7.03 -17.17 10.81
N ASP A 2 -6.33 -17.97 10.05
CA ASP A 2 -5.00 -18.38 10.40
C ASP A 2 -3.97 -17.37 9.95
N PHE A 3 -4.37 -16.34 9.28
CA PHE A 3 -3.47 -15.29 8.83
C PHE A 3 -3.47 -14.12 9.80
N GLU A 4 -2.29 -13.58 10.06
CA GLU A 4 -2.19 -12.43 10.93
C GLU A 4 -1.43 -11.31 10.24
N LEU A 5 -1.79 -10.10 10.64
CA LEU A 5 -1.13 -8.90 10.11
C LEU A 5 0.16 -8.67 10.87
N THR A 6 1.26 -8.59 10.14
CA THR A 6 2.56 -8.27 10.72
C THR A 6 3.19 -7.12 9.95
N ASN A 7 4.15 -6.46 10.57
CA ASN A 7 4.88 -5.43 9.86
C ASN A 7 6.35 -5.50 10.22
N THR A 8 7.17 -5.06 9.29
CA THR A 8 8.61 -4.92 9.47
C THR A 8 9.00 -3.59 8.85
N SER A 9 9.76 -2.79 9.57
CA SER A 9 10.16 -1.50 9.03
C SER A 9 11.67 -1.34 9.07
N PHE A 10 12.18 -0.51 8.18
CA PHE A 10 13.60 -0.15 8.20
C PHE A 10 13.76 1.24 7.62
N GLU A 11 14.84 1.89 8.07
CA GLU A 11 15.12 3.25 7.64
C GLU A 11 15.96 3.25 6.37
N THR A 12 15.66 4.20 5.52
CA THR A 12 16.45 4.47 4.32
C THR A 12 17.01 5.88 4.46
N LYS A 13 17.77 6.31 3.45
CA LYS A 13 18.38 7.62 3.49
C LYS A 13 17.35 8.76 3.61
N THR A 14 16.21 8.63 2.97
CA THR A 14 15.24 9.72 2.92
C THR A 14 13.85 9.33 3.41
N GLY A 15 13.73 8.24 4.14
CA GLY A 15 12.43 7.85 4.66
C GLY A 15 12.43 6.48 5.30
N THR A 16 11.25 6.04 5.66
CA THR A 16 11.03 4.74 6.27
C THR A 16 10.26 3.86 5.32
N GLU A 17 10.69 2.60 5.19
CA GLU A 17 9.93 1.59 4.44
C GLU A 17 9.28 0.65 5.44
N ILE A 18 8.01 0.36 5.23
CA ILE A 18 7.28 -0.55 6.09
C ILE A 18 6.65 -1.63 5.21
N PHE A 19 6.95 -2.88 5.54
CA PHE A 19 6.33 -4.03 4.87
C PHE A 19 5.18 -4.53 5.73
N LEU A 20 3.98 -4.46 5.21
CA LEU A 20 2.79 -4.96 5.88
C LEU A 20 2.38 -6.26 5.21
N GLN A 21 2.12 -7.29 6.00
CA GLN A 21 1.85 -8.62 5.46
C GLN A 21 0.74 -9.30 6.23
N PHE A 22 -0.08 -10.05 5.50
CA PHE A 22 -0.92 -11.06 6.11
C PHE A 22 -0.26 -12.41 5.85
N GLN A 23 0.17 -13.08 6.92
CA GLN A 23 0.90 -14.33 6.78
C GLN A 23 0.41 -15.36 7.78
N ASN A 24 0.55 -16.60 7.38
CA ASN A 24 0.32 -17.75 8.26
C ASN A 24 1.69 -18.28 8.65
N LYS A 25 2.06 -18.09 9.91
CA LYS A 25 3.41 -18.45 10.35
C LYS A 25 3.60 -19.95 10.42
N GLN A 26 2.55 -20.68 10.73
CA GLN A 26 2.65 -22.13 10.83
C GLN A 26 2.95 -22.76 9.47
N GLU A 27 2.28 -22.27 8.44
CA GLU A 27 2.48 -22.77 7.10
C GLU A 27 3.56 -22.03 6.33
N ASN A 28 4.10 -20.98 6.93
CA ASN A 28 5.08 -20.14 6.28
C ASN A 28 4.57 -19.65 4.92
N SER A 29 3.33 -19.20 4.89
CA SER A 29 2.72 -18.73 3.66
C SER A 29 2.27 -17.29 3.79
N LEU A 30 2.22 -16.61 2.65
CA LEU A 30 1.90 -15.20 2.55
C LEU A 30 0.62 -15.05 1.74
N ALA A 31 -0.35 -14.34 2.30
CA ALA A 31 -1.62 -14.12 1.61
C ALA A 31 -1.67 -12.78 0.92
N ALA A 32 -1.05 -11.77 1.49
CA ALA A 32 -1.07 -10.42 0.93
C ALA A 32 0.09 -9.61 1.50
N PHE A 33 0.48 -8.59 0.76
CA PHE A 33 1.66 -7.82 1.08
C PHE A 33 1.50 -6.40 0.57
N CYS A 34 1.92 -5.43 1.37
CA CYS A 34 1.90 -4.01 1.00
C CYS A 34 3.22 -3.37 1.42
N ARG A 35 3.79 -2.60 0.53
CA ARG A 35 5.02 -1.86 0.81
C ARG A 35 4.68 -0.39 0.90
N LEU A 36 4.77 0.12 2.12
CA LEU A 36 4.44 1.51 2.43
C LEU A 36 5.72 2.30 2.61
N ARG A 37 5.80 3.45 1.95
CA ARG A 37 6.94 4.33 2.13
C ARG A 37 6.49 5.62 2.80
N LEU A 38 7.26 6.02 3.80
CA LEU A 38 7.05 7.27 4.52
C LEU A 38 8.23 8.19 4.24
N PRO A 39 8.16 9.02 3.19
CA PRO A 39 9.29 9.90 2.85
C PRO A 39 9.45 11.03 3.86
N ARG A 40 10.69 11.40 4.13
CA ARG A 40 10.95 12.62 4.87
C ARG A 40 11.04 13.75 3.85
N TRP A 41 9.90 14.36 3.59
CA TRP A 41 9.76 15.32 2.49
C TRP A 41 10.71 16.52 2.62
N ASN A 42 11.05 16.92 3.84
CA ASN A 42 11.97 18.03 4.03
C ASN A 42 13.40 17.71 3.62
N GLU A 43 13.70 16.43 3.35
CA GLU A 43 15.02 15.99 2.93
C GLU A 43 15.08 15.63 1.45
N ILE A 44 13.99 15.77 0.73
CA ILE A 44 13.89 15.38 -0.67
C ILE A 44 13.74 16.62 -1.52
N LYS A 45 14.56 16.70 -2.57
CA LYS A 45 14.57 17.88 -3.45
C LYS A 45 14.41 17.44 -4.90
N GLY A 46 14.00 18.39 -5.74
CA GLY A 46 13.93 18.17 -7.17
C GLY A 46 12.62 17.58 -7.68
N PHE A 47 11.72 17.20 -6.78
CA PHE A 47 10.46 16.58 -7.21
C PHE A 47 9.50 17.59 -7.83
N GLU A 48 9.61 18.89 -7.48
CA GLU A 48 8.70 19.88 -8.02
C GLU A 48 9.01 20.24 -9.46
N GLU A 49 10.14 19.78 -9.99
CA GLU A 49 10.47 20.01 -11.40
C GLU A 49 9.69 19.10 -12.32
N HIS A 50 9.00 18.10 -11.79
CA HIS A 50 8.22 17.16 -12.57
C HIS A 50 6.76 17.30 -12.20
N ASP A 51 5.95 17.72 -13.16
CA ASP A 51 4.54 17.96 -12.92
C ASP A 51 3.83 16.74 -12.33
N ASN A 52 4.18 15.55 -12.82
CA ASN A 52 3.55 14.32 -12.35
C ASN A 52 3.84 14.06 -10.87
N LEU A 53 4.96 14.54 -10.35
CA LEU A 53 5.35 14.32 -8.97
C LEU A 53 4.80 15.38 -8.03
N ALA A 54 4.18 16.41 -8.57
CA ALA A 54 3.71 17.54 -7.75
C ALA A 54 2.58 17.13 -6.77
N VAL A 55 1.97 15.98 -6.98
CA VAL A 55 0.92 15.50 -6.08
C VAL A 55 1.47 14.87 -4.81
N LEU A 56 2.77 14.53 -4.79
CA LEU A 56 3.34 13.70 -3.74
C LEU A 56 3.71 14.40 -2.42
N PRO A 57 4.11 15.68 -2.41
CA PRO A 57 4.58 16.27 -1.16
C PRO A 57 3.59 16.12 -0.02
N GLY A 58 4.10 15.72 1.13
CA GLY A 58 3.28 15.51 2.32
C GLY A 58 2.60 14.16 2.40
N LYS A 59 2.68 13.37 1.35
CA LYS A 59 1.96 12.09 1.31
C LYS A 59 2.89 10.91 1.58
N ALA A 60 2.30 9.86 2.14
CA ALA A 60 2.94 8.54 2.15
C ALA A 60 2.66 7.86 0.82
N LEU A 61 3.45 6.86 0.48
CA LEU A 61 3.33 6.19 -0.80
C LEU A 61 3.11 4.70 -0.61
N ILE A 62 2.13 4.14 -1.29
CA ILE A 62 2.06 2.68 -1.41
C ILE A 62 2.76 2.33 -2.71
N ARG A 63 3.85 1.59 -2.59
CA ARG A 63 4.70 1.25 -3.72
C ARG A 63 4.33 -0.08 -4.35
N GLU A 64 3.83 -1.00 -3.54
CA GLU A 64 3.40 -2.30 -4.02
C GLU A 64 2.26 -2.79 -3.16
N LEU A 65 1.32 -3.44 -3.80
CA LEU A 65 0.24 -4.11 -3.10
C LEU A 65 -0.08 -5.37 -3.89
N HIS A 66 0.08 -6.52 -3.24
CA HIS A 66 -0.19 -7.81 -3.87
C HIS A 66 -1.06 -8.65 -2.97
N THR A 67 -2.04 -9.32 -3.58
CA THR A 67 -2.76 -10.39 -2.91
C THR A 67 -2.45 -11.66 -3.67
N TYR A 68 -2.14 -12.72 -2.94
CA TYR A 68 -1.68 -13.96 -3.54
C TYR A 68 -2.77 -15.01 -3.47
N GLY A 69 -3.00 -15.67 -4.60
CA GLY A 69 -3.79 -16.87 -4.60
C GLY A 69 -2.97 -18.01 -4.06
N ARG A 70 -3.64 -19.02 -3.58
CA ARG A 70 -2.97 -20.23 -3.13
C ARG A 70 -2.66 -21.07 -4.35
N MET A 71 -1.52 -20.82 -4.91
CA MET A 71 -1.16 -21.47 -6.17
C MET A 71 -1.15 -22.97 -6.08
N ALA A 72 -0.86 -23.49 -4.91
CA ALA A 72 -0.82 -24.93 -4.72
C ALA A 72 -2.21 -25.56 -4.73
N LYS A 73 -3.24 -24.75 -4.54
CA LYS A 73 -4.60 -25.25 -4.51
C LYS A 73 -5.41 -24.47 -5.54
N ILE A 74 -5.88 -25.18 -6.48
CA ILE A 74 -6.49 -24.62 -7.66
C ILE A 74 -7.85 -24.02 -7.34
N GLY A 75 -8.18 -22.93 -8.03
CA GLY A 75 -9.50 -22.38 -7.99
C GLY A 75 -9.79 -21.55 -6.77
N ALA A 76 -10.62 -22.04 -5.90
CA ALA A 76 -11.15 -21.25 -4.80
C ALA A 76 -10.10 -20.60 -3.90
N GLN A 77 -8.89 -21.13 -3.90
CA GLN A 77 -7.86 -20.61 -2.99
C GLN A 77 -7.36 -19.23 -3.39
N GLY A 78 -7.22 -18.99 -4.69
CA GLY A 78 -6.81 -17.67 -5.14
C GLY A 78 -7.86 -16.63 -4.83
N GLU A 79 -9.11 -17.02 -4.95
CA GLU A 79 -10.20 -16.13 -4.65
C GLU A 79 -10.37 -15.90 -3.17
N GLN A 80 -9.95 -16.86 -2.36
CA GLN A 80 -10.10 -16.77 -0.93
C GLN A 80 -9.38 -15.56 -0.34
N SER A 81 -8.14 -15.28 -0.78
CA SER A 81 -7.42 -14.12 -0.30
C SER A 81 -8.17 -12.83 -0.61
N GLN A 82 -8.73 -12.75 -1.80
CA GLN A 82 -9.51 -11.58 -2.19
C GLN A 82 -10.80 -11.47 -1.40
N HIS A 83 -11.46 -12.61 -1.17
CA HIS A 83 -12.71 -12.61 -0.43
C HIS A 83 -12.53 -12.21 1.03
N MET A 84 -11.39 -12.46 1.60
CA MET A 84 -11.11 -12.03 2.96
C MET A 84 -10.73 -10.56 3.05
N GLY A 85 -10.60 -9.89 1.90
CA GLY A 85 -10.34 -8.46 1.89
C GLY A 85 -8.99 -8.08 2.42
N PHE A 86 -7.98 -8.94 2.25
CA PHE A 86 -6.65 -8.65 2.76
C PHE A 86 -6.06 -7.39 2.14
N GLY A 87 -6.26 -7.18 0.83
CA GLY A 87 -5.75 -5.97 0.19
C GLY A 87 -6.33 -4.71 0.81
N ARG A 88 -7.64 -4.70 1.00
CA ARG A 88 -8.30 -3.55 1.60
C ARG A 88 -7.84 -3.33 3.03
N ARG A 89 -7.66 -4.40 3.78
CA ARG A 89 -7.19 -4.30 5.16
C ARG A 89 -5.77 -3.78 5.24
N LEU A 90 -4.90 -4.16 4.28
CA LEU A 90 -3.55 -3.62 4.22
C LEU A 90 -3.57 -2.13 3.91
N ILE A 91 -4.44 -1.71 2.99
CA ILE A 91 -4.56 -0.29 2.67
C ILE A 91 -5.06 0.48 3.89
N ALA A 92 -6.03 -0.06 4.61
CA ALA A 92 -6.54 0.60 5.81
C ALA A 92 -5.45 0.75 6.86
N GLU A 93 -4.62 -0.27 7.03
CA GLU A 93 -3.52 -0.18 7.99
C GLU A 93 -2.47 0.82 7.54
N ALA A 94 -2.17 0.87 6.24
CA ALA A 94 -1.24 1.85 5.71
C ALA A 94 -1.76 3.27 5.95
N GLU A 95 -3.06 3.48 5.76
CA GLU A 95 -3.68 4.78 6.02
C GLU A 95 -3.57 5.16 7.49
N ARG A 96 -3.82 4.20 8.37
CA ARG A 96 -3.73 4.45 9.80
C ARG A 96 -2.31 4.88 10.19
N ILE A 97 -1.32 4.15 9.69
CA ILE A 97 0.08 4.47 10.00
C ILE A 97 0.45 5.84 9.45
N ALA A 98 0.06 6.14 8.21
CA ALA A 98 0.38 7.41 7.59
C ALA A 98 -0.24 8.58 8.35
N GLN A 99 -1.50 8.44 8.75
CA GLN A 99 -2.16 9.48 9.55
C GLN A 99 -1.47 9.68 10.89
N GLU A 100 -1.14 8.58 11.55
CA GLU A 100 -0.50 8.65 12.84
C GLU A 100 0.85 9.34 12.76
N LYS A 101 1.55 9.17 11.66
CA LYS A 101 2.87 9.76 11.45
C LYS A 101 2.80 11.18 10.88
N GLY A 102 1.61 11.73 10.68
CA GLY A 102 1.45 13.11 10.27
C GLY A 102 1.42 13.38 8.78
N TYR A 103 1.30 12.34 7.97
CA TYR A 103 1.18 12.52 6.53
C TYR A 103 -0.22 12.98 6.17
N THR A 104 -0.35 13.74 5.08
CA THR A 104 -1.62 14.36 4.70
C THR A 104 -2.47 13.45 3.84
N GLY A 105 -1.92 12.36 3.38
CA GLY A 105 -2.65 11.44 2.52
C GLY A 105 -1.74 10.33 2.05
N ILE A 106 -2.27 9.52 1.14
CA ILE A 106 -1.52 8.44 0.50
C ILE A 106 -1.65 8.58 -1.01
N ALA A 107 -0.55 8.36 -1.72
CA ALA A 107 -0.53 8.28 -3.17
C ALA A 107 -0.09 6.88 -3.59
N ILE A 108 -0.77 6.33 -4.59
CA ILE A 108 -0.52 4.99 -5.09
C ILE A 108 -0.36 5.09 -6.60
N ILE A 109 0.71 4.51 -7.14
CA ILE A 109 0.77 4.40 -8.59
C ILE A 109 -0.01 3.15 -8.98
N ALA A 110 -1.00 3.32 -9.83
CA ALA A 110 -1.92 2.23 -10.15
C ALA A 110 -2.13 2.15 -11.65
N GLY A 111 -2.01 0.95 -12.20
CA GLY A 111 -2.34 0.72 -13.58
C GLY A 111 -3.81 0.97 -13.84
N VAL A 112 -4.15 1.20 -15.10
CA VAL A 112 -5.52 1.55 -15.48
C VAL A 112 -6.52 0.49 -14.98
N GLY A 113 -6.14 -0.77 -15.03
CA GLY A 113 -7.05 -1.86 -14.70
C GLY A 113 -7.46 -1.95 -13.23
N VAL A 114 -6.75 -1.26 -12.32
CA VAL A 114 -7.08 -1.33 -10.89
C VAL A 114 -7.55 0.00 -10.33
N ARG A 115 -7.68 1.02 -11.16
CA ARG A 115 -8.10 2.35 -10.67
C ARG A 115 -9.48 2.33 -10.04
N GLU A 116 -10.40 1.55 -10.60
CA GLU A 116 -11.76 1.48 -10.04
C GLU A 116 -11.74 0.87 -8.64
N TYR A 117 -10.86 -0.09 -8.41
CA TYR A 117 -10.71 -0.67 -7.09
C TYR A 117 -10.35 0.41 -6.05
N TYR A 118 -9.37 1.25 -6.38
CA TYR A 118 -8.96 2.30 -5.46
C TYR A 118 -10.00 3.39 -5.32
N LYS A 119 -10.76 3.68 -6.38
CA LYS A 119 -11.84 4.65 -6.27
C LYS A 119 -12.87 4.24 -5.25
N LYS A 120 -13.17 2.95 -5.18
CA LYS A 120 -14.14 2.45 -4.19
C LYS A 120 -13.64 2.63 -2.76
N LEU A 121 -12.33 2.76 -2.58
CA LEU A 121 -11.74 2.98 -1.27
C LEU A 121 -11.54 4.46 -0.95
N GLY A 122 -12.02 5.34 -1.82
CA GLY A 122 -11.96 6.78 -1.59
C GLY A 122 -10.80 7.49 -2.26
N TYR A 123 -10.11 6.83 -3.16
CA TYR A 123 -9.00 7.44 -3.89
C TYR A 123 -9.47 8.11 -5.16
N VAL A 124 -8.78 9.17 -5.56
CA VAL A 124 -9.10 9.94 -6.75
C VAL A 124 -7.86 9.99 -7.62
N LEU A 125 -8.07 9.86 -8.93
CA LEU A 125 -6.95 9.95 -9.87
C LEU A 125 -6.46 11.39 -9.96
N ASP A 126 -5.17 11.57 -9.74
CA ASP A 126 -4.51 12.85 -9.90
C ASP A 126 -3.22 12.58 -10.65
N ARG A 127 -3.16 13.02 -11.91
CA ARG A 127 -2.10 12.67 -12.82
C ARG A 127 -2.03 11.16 -12.97
N THR A 128 -0.91 10.53 -12.63
CA THR A 128 -0.81 9.08 -12.73
C THR A 128 -1.00 8.37 -11.39
N TYR A 129 -1.31 9.13 -10.35
CA TYR A 129 -1.46 8.56 -9.02
C TYR A 129 -2.93 8.49 -8.60
N MET A 130 -3.25 7.46 -7.83
CA MET A 130 -4.50 7.43 -7.09
C MET A 130 -4.20 8.01 -5.73
N VAL A 131 -4.94 9.03 -5.31
CA VAL A 131 -4.62 9.82 -4.13
C VAL A 131 -5.80 9.89 -3.20
N LYS A 132 -5.53 9.69 -1.92
CA LYS A 132 -6.52 9.92 -0.87
C LYS A 132 -5.94 10.91 0.13
N THR A 133 -6.66 12.00 0.36
CA THR A 133 -6.26 13.01 1.34
C THR A 133 -7.04 12.77 2.62
N PHE A 134 -6.33 12.81 3.71
CA PHE A 134 -6.93 12.59 5.02
C PHE A 134 -7.64 13.83 5.55
#